data_72253af96b6df08a2f640bb56931c1cb
#
_entry.id   72253af96b6df08a2f640bb56931c1cb
#
_cell.length_a   1.000
_cell.length_b   1.000
_cell.length_c   1.000
_cell.angle_alpha   90.00
_cell.angle_beta   90.00
_cell.angle_gamma   90.00
#
_symmetry.space_group_name_H-M   'P 1'
#
loop_
_entity.id
_entity.type
_entity.pdbx_description
1 polymer ?
#
loop_
_entity_poly.entity_id
_entity_poly.type
_entity_poly.pdbx_seq_one_letter_code
_entity_poly.pdbx_strand_id
1 'polypeptide(L)'
;MLWRVTGWLPRDDWLVIGWALAIKTLLLALGAASYQAFEEEDVPFGRLWLEIWNQWDATHFLRIAEFGYSAADKFKAWFYPFYPWCVRAFSYLTGDFLIASFIVSGIALLFAVVILRRLTAIEWNAAIARRAVYFFLIFPPAYVLHIGYTESLFLALAIGSIFAARQERWWLAGVLGAFAWMTRANGIVLLPALAVEAGHQWFITRRWRWQWLWIAVVPAGFAVYLFLNWRISGDPFAFLKMRRQLFHMSFSWPWNGIADALRNVRRAPNQAEIVGTQEALFTLLGFACAIASWVKLRPVYAAWVTGNWLLLASVTFIESMPRYTLTMFPIFFLFAFVGEKRFWSALVTIWSLLSLALFSGLFVRGWWVF
;
A
#
# COMPACT_ATOMS: atom_id res chain seq x y z
N MET A 1 8.10 -29.57 3.39
CA MET A 1 8.03 -29.64 4.87
C MET A 1 6.63 -29.20 5.27
N LEU A 2 5.78 -30.15 5.65
CA LEU A 2 4.36 -29.93 5.89
C LEU A 2 4.16 -29.07 7.14
N TRP A 3 3.43 -27.99 7.02
CA TRP A 3 2.93 -27.21 8.16
C TRP A 3 2.12 -28.11 9.08
N ARG A 4 2.69 -28.52 10.21
CA ARG A 4 1.85 -28.90 11.36
C ARG A 4 1.18 -27.59 11.82
N VAL A 5 -0.12 -27.52 11.65
CA VAL A 5 -0.97 -26.51 12.28
C VAL A 5 -0.94 -26.81 13.79
N THR A 6 0.10 -26.33 14.46
CA THR A 6 0.04 -26.17 15.90
C THR A 6 -0.84 -24.95 16.14
N GLY A 7 -1.92 -25.10 16.87
CA GLY A 7 -3.03 -24.15 16.99
C GLY A 7 -2.73 -22.81 17.65
N TRP A 8 -1.50 -22.34 17.66
CA TRP A 8 -1.07 -21.04 18.20
C TRP A 8 -0.13 -20.36 17.21
N LEU A 9 -0.32 -19.04 17.03
CA LEU A 9 0.62 -18.20 16.26
C LEU A 9 2.01 -18.27 16.92
N PRO A 10 3.11 -18.41 16.13
CA PRO A 10 4.48 -18.33 16.65
C PRO A 10 4.71 -17.02 17.43
N ARG A 11 5.59 -17.06 18.44
CA ARG A 11 5.92 -15.89 19.27
C ARG A 11 6.27 -14.64 18.45
N ASP A 12 6.98 -14.81 17.36
CA ASP A 12 7.35 -13.71 16.47
C ASP A 12 6.14 -13.10 15.73
N ASP A 13 5.08 -13.86 15.46
CA ASP A 13 3.84 -13.31 14.87
C ASP A 13 3.12 -12.41 15.89
N TRP A 14 3.02 -12.85 17.16
CA TRP A 14 2.47 -12.03 18.23
C TRP A 14 3.26 -10.75 18.46
N LEU A 15 4.61 -10.82 18.35
CA LEU A 15 5.47 -9.65 18.49
C LEU A 15 5.15 -8.59 17.42
N VAL A 16 5.06 -8.97 16.13
CA VAL A 16 4.79 -7.99 15.06
C VAL A 16 3.35 -7.48 15.10
N ILE A 17 2.38 -8.29 15.55
CA ILE A 17 1.02 -7.86 15.85
C ILE A 17 1.03 -6.80 16.95
N GLY A 18 1.75 -7.05 18.05
CA GLY A 18 1.90 -6.10 19.14
C GLY A 18 2.51 -4.76 18.70
N TRP A 19 3.53 -4.80 17.83
CA TRP A 19 4.11 -3.59 17.24
C TRP A 19 3.08 -2.81 16.40
N ALA A 20 2.34 -3.49 15.54
CA ALA A 20 1.33 -2.84 14.70
C ALA A 20 0.23 -2.17 15.54
N LEU A 21 -0.24 -2.83 16.61
CA LEU A 21 -1.23 -2.27 17.51
C LEU A 21 -0.68 -1.09 18.33
N ALA A 22 0.54 -1.20 18.86
CA ALA A 22 1.19 -0.14 19.61
C ALA A 22 1.42 1.11 18.75
N ILE A 23 1.95 0.94 17.52
CA ILE A 23 2.16 2.05 16.59
C ILE A 23 0.82 2.68 16.20
N LYS A 24 -0.23 1.88 15.94
CA LYS A 24 -1.58 2.40 15.66
C LYS A 24 -2.07 3.30 16.80
N THR A 25 -1.96 2.83 18.04
CA THR A 25 -2.39 3.61 19.21
C THR A 25 -1.58 4.92 19.35
N LEU A 26 -0.26 4.83 19.19
CA LEU A 26 0.62 6.00 19.24
C LEU A 26 0.31 7.01 18.13
N LEU A 27 0.04 6.56 16.92
CA LEU A 27 -0.29 7.44 15.79
C LEU A 27 -1.64 8.13 16.01
N LEU A 28 -2.66 7.41 16.49
CA LEU A 28 -3.95 8.02 16.81
C LEU A 28 -3.82 9.08 17.90
N ALA A 29 -3.05 8.79 18.96
CA ALA A 29 -2.78 9.76 20.02
C ALA A 29 -1.96 10.96 19.53
N LEU A 30 -0.92 10.72 18.70
CA LEU A 30 -0.13 11.80 18.08
C LEU A 30 -0.99 12.68 17.18
N GLY A 31 -1.88 12.09 16.37
CA GLY A 31 -2.80 12.83 15.52
C GLY A 31 -3.73 13.73 16.33
N ALA A 32 -4.34 13.19 17.40
CA ALA A 32 -5.20 13.97 18.29
C ALA A 32 -4.43 15.13 18.97
N ALA A 33 -3.24 14.83 19.52
CA ALA A 33 -2.39 15.86 20.15
C ALA A 33 -1.93 16.93 19.14
N SER A 34 -1.57 16.53 17.91
CA SER A 34 -1.18 17.49 16.86
C SER A 34 -2.36 18.37 16.44
N TYR A 35 -3.54 17.78 16.24
CA TYR A 35 -4.74 18.52 15.88
C TYR A 35 -5.09 19.55 16.97
N GLN A 36 -5.15 19.12 18.22
CA GLN A 36 -5.43 19.98 19.38
C GLN A 36 -4.40 21.13 19.51
N ALA A 37 -3.11 20.85 19.34
CA ALA A 37 -2.05 21.84 19.49
C ALA A 37 -2.07 22.94 18.41
N PHE A 38 -2.56 22.63 17.22
CA PHE A 38 -2.52 23.57 16.08
C PHE A 38 -3.85 24.22 15.76
N GLU A 39 -4.97 23.56 16.03
CA GLU A 39 -6.30 24.11 15.77
C GLU A 39 -6.90 24.77 17.05
N GLU A 40 -6.22 24.62 18.20
CA GLU A 40 -6.66 25.10 19.52
C GLU A 40 -8.05 24.56 19.94
N GLU A 41 -8.44 23.40 19.36
CA GLU A 41 -9.70 22.72 19.62
C GLU A 41 -9.48 21.46 20.46
N ASP A 42 -10.31 21.27 21.48
CA ASP A 42 -10.29 20.04 22.28
C ASP A 42 -10.71 18.83 21.45
N VAL A 43 -9.88 17.78 21.49
CA VAL A 43 -10.15 16.50 20.81
C VAL A 43 -10.39 15.41 21.87
N PRO A 44 -11.62 15.33 22.44
CA PRO A 44 -11.94 14.32 23.42
C PRO A 44 -11.80 12.92 22.86
N PHE A 45 -11.35 11.98 23.70
CA PHE A 45 -11.23 10.58 23.30
C PHE A 45 -12.57 10.02 22.82
N GLY A 46 -12.55 9.39 21.65
CA GLY A 46 -13.74 8.80 21.05
C GLY A 46 -13.73 8.88 19.52
N ARG A 47 -14.92 9.05 18.94
CA ARG A 47 -15.11 9.09 17.48
C ARG A 47 -14.26 10.18 16.81
N LEU A 48 -14.09 11.35 17.43
CA LEU A 48 -13.30 12.46 16.89
C LEU A 48 -11.85 12.08 16.62
N TRP A 49 -11.26 11.16 17.42
CA TRP A 49 -9.92 10.59 17.17
C TRP A 49 -9.81 9.85 15.85
N LEU A 50 -10.92 9.40 15.26
CA LEU A 50 -10.96 8.76 13.96
C LEU A 50 -11.34 9.77 12.87
N GLU A 51 -12.20 10.74 13.18
CA GLU A 51 -12.71 11.72 12.21
C GLU A 51 -11.61 12.64 11.67
N ILE A 52 -10.66 13.06 12.50
CA ILE A 52 -9.53 13.90 12.07
C ILE A 52 -8.66 13.22 10.98
N TRP A 53 -8.70 11.90 10.89
CA TRP A 53 -8.01 11.13 9.86
C TRP A 53 -8.84 10.88 8.59
N ASN A 54 -10.10 11.32 8.57
CA ASN A 54 -10.97 11.16 7.40
C ASN A 54 -10.72 12.26 6.38
N GLN A 55 -9.52 12.31 5.85
CA GLN A 55 -9.06 13.32 4.90
C GLN A 55 -8.88 12.70 3.49
N TRP A 56 -8.98 13.52 2.46
CA TRP A 56 -8.68 13.20 1.06
C TRP A 56 -9.44 11.96 0.55
N ASP A 57 -8.71 10.94 0.09
CA ASP A 57 -9.31 9.69 -0.45
C ASP A 57 -10.23 8.97 0.55
N ALA A 58 -9.97 9.08 1.87
CA ALA A 58 -10.78 8.43 2.89
C ALA A 58 -12.23 8.86 2.81
N THR A 59 -12.50 10.15 2.58
CA THR A 59 -13.86 10.68 2.43
C THR A 59 -14.60 10.05 1.26
N HIS A 60 -13.90 9.82 0.15
CA HIS A 60 -14.46 9.16 -1.04
C HIS A 60 -14.74 7.68 -0.79
N PHE A 61 -13.84 6.95 -0.13
CA PHE A 61 -14.05 5.55 0.23
C PHE A 61 -15.28 5.38 1.13
N LEU A 62 -15.43 6.24 2.15
CA LEU A 62 -16.60 6.19 3.03
C LEU A 62 -17.89 6.50 2.28
N ARG A 63 -17.92 7.53 1.43
CA ARG A 63 -19.10 7.86 0.63
C ARG A 63 -19.47 6.74 -0.35
N ILE A 64 -18.49 6.04 -0.94
CA ILE A 64 -18.76 4.89 -1.79
C ILE A 64 -19.27 3.71 -0.94
N ALA A 65 -18.72 3.49 0.24
CA ALA A 65 -19.21 2.47 1.15
C ALA A 65 -20.67 2.72 1.57
N GLU A 66 -21.04 3.98 1.86
CA GLU A 66 -22.36 4.37 2.33
C GLU A 66 -23.40 4.42 1.19
N PHE A 67 -23.09 5.12 0.09
CA PHE A 67 -24.07 5.40 -0.98
C PHE A 67 -23.87 4.58 -2.25
N GLY A 68 -22.73 3.89 -2.36
CA GLY A 68 -22.36 3.15 -3.58
C GLY A 68 -21.87 4.06 -4.70
N TYR A 69 -21.81 3.48 -5.89
CA TYR A 69 -21.47 4.17 -7.12
C TYR A 69 -22.73 4.68 -7.81
N SER A 70 -22.66 5.88 -8.38
CA SER A 70 -23.80 6.53 -9.03
C SER A 70 -23.37 7.19 -10.35
N ALA A 71 -24.25 7.14 -11.36
CA ALA A 71 -24.05 7.85 -12.62
C ALA A 71 -24.07 9.39 -12.45
N ALA A 72 -24.66 9.89 -11.37
CA ALA A 72 -24.66 11.32 -11.03
C ALA A 72 -23.29 11.80 -10.51
N ASP A 73 -22.48 10.90 -9.92
CA ASP A 73 -21.15 11.22 -9.42
C ASP A 73 -20.11 10.27 -10.05
N LYS A 74 -19.80 10.57 -11.30
CA LYS A 74 -18.86 9.76 -12.10
C LYS A 74 -17.44 9.74 -11.53
N PHE A 75 -17.06 10.76 -10.74
CA PHE A 75 -15.74 10.82 -10.11
C PHE A 75 -15.49 9.63 -9.19
N LYS A 76 -16.52 9.09 -8.54
CA LYS A 76 -16.40 7.90 -7.69
C LYS A 76 -15.93 6.67 -8.47
N ALA A 77 -16.19 6.58 -9.79
CA ALA A 77 -15.70 5.49 -10.64
C ALA A 77 -14.16 5.45 -10.77
N TRP A 78 -13.45 6.50 -10.34
CA TRP A 78 -11.99 6.49 -10.20
C TRP A 78 -11.50 5.51 -9.14
N PHE A 79 -12.28 5.31 -8.07
CA PHE A 79 -11.90 4.49 -6.91
C PHE A 79 -12.26 3.03 -7.14
N TYR A 80 -11.33 2.13 -6.81
CA TYR A 80 -11.52 0.69 -6.93
C TYR A 80 -12.49 0.15 -5.87
N PRO A 81 -13.34 -0.88 -6.20
CA PRO A 81 -14.51 -1.19 -5.40
C PRO A 81 -14.26 -2.05 -4.16
N PHE A 82 -13.19 -2.87 -4.11
CA PHE A 82 -13.11 -3.92 -3.11
C PHE A 82 -13.01 -3.37 -1.68
N TYR A 83 -12.20 -2.33 -1.47
CA TYR A 83 -12.09 -1.71 -0.14
C TYR A 83 -13.41 -1.09 0.35
N PRO A 84 -14.09 -0.22 -0.40
CA PRO A 84 -15.41 0.29 0.00
C PRO A 84 -16.45 -0.81 0.24
N TRP A 85 -16.43 -1.89 -0.53
CA TRP A 85 -17.33 -3.03 -0.32
C TRP A 85 -17.04 -3.76 1.00
N CYS A 86 -15.76 -3.94 1.35
CA CYS A 86 -15.39 -4.47 2.66
C CYS A 86 -15.85 -3.56 3.80
N VAL A 87 -15.66 -2.24 3.66
CA VAL A 87 -16.13 -1.26 4.65
C VAL A 87 -17.65 -1.33 4.81
N ARG A 88 -18.41 -1.40 3.71
CA ARG A 88 -19.87 -1.59 3.75
C ARG A 88 -20.25 -2.89 4.46
N ALA A 89 -19.59 -3.99 4.15
CA ALA A 89 -19.90 -5.27 4.80
C ALA A 89 -19.66 -5.21 6.32
N PHE A 90 -18.58 -4.57 6.75
CA PHE A 90 -18.28 -4.40 8.18
C PHE A 90 -19.17 -3.36 8.88
N SER A 91 -19.70 -2.37 8.14
CA SER A 91 -20.62 -1.39 8.73
C SER A 91 -21.93 -1.99 9.23
N TYR A 92 -22.37 -3.12 8.67
CA TYR A 92 -23.52 -3.87 9.21
C TYR A 92 -23.28 -4.45 10.63
N LEU A 93 -22.00 -4.63 11.01
CA LEU A 93 -21.64 -5.10 12.37
C LEU A 93 -21.40 -3.93 13.33
N THR A 94 -20.88 -2.80 12.81
CA THR A 94 -20.48 -1.66 13.66
C THR A 94 -21.54 -0.57 13.76
N GLY A 95 -22.49 -0.53 12.82
CA GLY A 95 -23.44 0.57 12.67
C GLY A 95 -22.83 1.88 12.17
N ASP A 96 -21.51 1.91 11.84
CA ASP A 96 -20.78 3.11 11.48
C ASP A 96 -19.72 2.82 10.41
N PHE A 97 -19.75 3.57 9.31
CA PHE A 97 -18.82 3.38 8.17
C PHE A 97 -17.39 3.81 8.51
N LEU A 98 -17.22 4.87 9.32
CA LEU A 98 -15.89 5.33 9.74
C LEU A 98 -15.22 4.27 10.61
N ILE A 99 -15.89 3.79 11.65
CA ILE A 99 -15.38 2.72 12.51
C ILE A 99 -15.08 1.47 11.70
N ALA A 100 -15.99 1.08 10.79
CA ALA A 100 -15.80 -0.07 9.89
C ALA A 100 -14.53 0.08 9.04
N SER A 101 -14.22 1.29 8.52
CA SER A 101 -13.03 1.54 7.71
C SER A 101 -11.73 1.31 8.50
N PHE A 102 -11.69 1.76 9.76
CA PHE A 102 -10.54 1.54 10.66
C PHE A 102 -10.37 0.08 11.07
N ILE A 103 -11.48 -0.67 11.21
CA ILE A 103 -11.46 -2.10 11.50
C ILE A 103 -10.95 -2.87 10.29
N VAL A 104 -11.47 -2.61 9.08
CA VAL A 104 -11.03 -3.28 7.83
C VAL A 104 -9.54 -3.06 7.61
N SER A 105 -9.07 -1.81 7.68
CA SER A 105 -7.65 -1.48 7.53
C SER A 105 -6.81 -2.09 8.65
N GLY A 106 -7.31 -2.09 9.89
CA GLY A 106 -6.63 -2.68 11.04
C GLY A 106 -6.44 -4.19 10.90
N ILE A 107 -7.51 -4.93 10.61
CA ILE A 107 -7.44 -6.37 10.38
C ILE A 107 -6.49 -6.69 9.22
N ALA A 108 -6.62 -5.97 8.12
CA ALA A 108 -5.75 -6.14 6.95
C ALA A 108 -4.28 -5.89 7.28
N LEU A 109 -3.96 -4.86 8.10
CA LEU A 109 -2.61 -4.60 8.55
C LEU A 109 -2.04 -5.76 9.37
N LEU A 110 -2.82 -6.34 10.30
CA LEU A 110 -2.37 -7.48 11.09
C LEU A 110 -2.04 -8.69 10.20
N PHE A 111 -2.84 -8.95 9.17
CA PHE A 111 -2.52 -9.96 8.16
C PHE A 111 -1.27 -9.59 7.37
N ALA A 112 -1.13 -8.35 6.91
CA ALA A 112 0.00 -7.90 6.13
C ALA A 112 1.33 -8.07 6.89
N VAL A 113 1.41 -7.65 8.16
CA VAL A 113 2.66 -7.77 8.96
C VAL A 113 3.02 -9.21 9.25
N VAL A 114 2.05 -10.08 9.53
CA VAL A 114 2.29 -11.51 9.77
C VAL A 114 2.78 -12.19 8.50
N ILE A 115 2.12 -11.95 7.36
CA ILE A 115 2.50 -12.56 6.08
C ILE A 115 3.85 -12.02 5.61
N LEU A 116 4.11 -10.70 5.75
CA LEU A 116 5.41 -10.08 5.43
C LEU A 116 6.54 -10.72 6.25
N ARG A 117 6.34 -10.85 7.57
CA ARG A 117 7.30 -11.53 8.44
C ARG A 117 7.57 -12.96 7.98
N ARG A 118 6.50 -13.73 7.73
CA ARG A 118 6.61 -15.13 7.30
C ARG A 118 7.28 -15.26 5.93
N LEU A 119 6.92 -14.40 4.98
CA LEU A 119 7.54 -14.35 3.66
C LEU A 119 9.04 -14.05 3.78
N THR A 120 9.41 -13.08 4.60
CA THR A 120 10.83 -12.73 4.82
C THR A 120 11.58 -13.87 5.52
N ALA A 121 10.95 -14.55 6.47
CA ALA A 121 11.56 -15.64 7.21
C ALA A 121 11.86 -16.89 6.37
N ILE A 122 11.06 -17.17 5.32
CA ILE A 122 11.35 -18.28 4.39
C ILE A 122 12.48 -17.96 3.41
N GLU A 123 12.73 -16.68 3.15
CA GLU A 123 13.83 -16.25 2.27
C GLU A 123 15.15 -16.14 3.03
N TRP A 124 15.12 -15.71 4.29
CA TRP A 124 16.31 -15.45 5.11
C TRP A 124 16.15 -16.04 6.53
N ASN A 125 16.05 -15.17 7.54
CA ASN A 125 15.96 -15.57 8.95
C ASN A 125 15.01 -14.67 9.75
N ALA A 126 14.73 -15.08 11.00
CA ALA A 126 13.79 -14.38 11.87
C ALA A 126 14.24 -12.95 12.23
N ALA A 127 15.56 -12.68 12.32
CA ALA A 127 16.06 -11.35 12.66
C ALA A 127 15.83 -10.36 11.51
N ILE A 128 16.11 -10.75 10.27
CA ILE A 128 15.82 -9.96 9.06
C ILE A 128 14.31 -9.77 8.94
N ALA A 129 13.52 -10.82 9.19
CA ALA A 129 12.06 -10.75 9.10
C ALA A 129 11.46 -9.74 10.09
N ARG A 130 11.91 -9.73 11.35
CA ARG A 130 11.46 -8.72 12.33
C ARG A 130 11.87 -7.31 11.92
N ARG A 131 13.11 -7.10 11.45
CA ARG A 131 13.57 -5.78 10.97
C ARG A 131 12.77 -5.29 9.76
N ALA A 132 12.46 -6.15 8.81
CA ALA A 132 11.65 -5.78 7.65
C ALA A 132 10.27 -5.26 8.08
N VAL A 133 9.59 -5.96 9.00
CA VAL A 133 8.30 -5.50 9.53
C VAL A 133 8.46 -4.22 10.35
N TYR A 134 9.54 -4.09 11.14
CA TYR A 134 9.81 -2.87 11.89
C TYR A 134 9.90 -1.65 10.96
N PHE A 135 10.75 -1.70 9.93
CA PHE A 135 10.89 -0.59 8.98
C PHE A 135 9.63 -0.36 8.14
N PHE A 136 8.87 -1.40 7.84
CA PHE A 136 7.57 -1.27 7.18
C PHE A 136 6.57 -0.46 8.02
N LEU A 137 6.50 -0.73 9.32
CA LEU A 137 5.56 -0.07 10.23
C LEU A 137 5.92 1.38 10.56
N ILE A 138 7.20 1.74 10.53
CA ILE A 138 7.66 3.09 10.86
C ILE A 138 8.01 3.93 9.62
N PHE A 139 7.82 3.39 8.39
CA PHE A 139 8.13 4.12 7.16
C PHE A 139 7.38 5.45 7.11
N PRO A 140 7.95 6.54 6.53
CA PRO A 140 7.34 7.87 6.62
C PRO A 140 5.84 7.96 6.33
N PRO A 141 5.29 7.37 5.25
CA PRO A 141 3.85 7.37 5.01
C PRO A 141 3.11 6.19 5.66
N ALA A 142 3.70 5.44 6.61
CA ALA A 142 3.07 4.26 7.20
C ALA A 142 1.79 4.57 7.99
N TYR A 143 1.52 5.83 8.34
CA TYR A 143 0.26 6.20 8.96
C TYR A 143 -0.96 5.78 8.13
N VAL A 144 -0.87 5.76 6.78
CA VAL A 144 -1.96 5.29 5.90
C VAL A 144 -2.32 3.81 6.10
N LEU A 145 -1.42 3.02 6.70
CA LEU A 145 -1.71 1.63 7.07
C LEU A 145 -2.66 1.52 8.27
N HIS A 146 -2.74 2.56 9.06
CA HIS A 146 -3.43 2.55 10.36
C HIS A 146 -4.80 3.23 10.33
N ILE A 147 -5.13 3.90 9.24
CA ILE A 147 -6.35 4.71 9.07
C ILE A 147 -7.29 4.10 8.00
N GLY A 148 -8.40 4.75 7.71
CA GLY A 148 -9.43 4.29 6.75
C GLY A 148 -8.99 4.37 5.27
N TYR A 149 -7.86 3.73 4.92
CA TYR A 149 -7.23 3.74 3.60
C TYR A 149 -7.05 2.33 3.03
N THR A 150 -6.82 2.24 1.72
CA THR A 150 -6.78 0.97 0.96
C THR A 150 -5.47 0.19 1.10
N GLU A 151 -4.39 0.83 1.57
CA GLU A 151 -3.02 0.29 1.51
C GLU A 151 -2.85 -1.00 2.29
N SER A 152 -3.41 -1.06 3.50
CA SER A 152 -3.31 -2.26 4.35
C SER A 152 -3.99 -3.46 3.71
N LEU A 153 -5.21 -3.27 3.15
CA LEU A 153 -5.92 -4.34 2.46
C LEU A 153 -5.18 -4.77 1.19
N PHE A 154 -4.74 -3.81 0.38
CA PHE A 154 -3.96 -4.07 -0.81
C PHE A 154 -2.69 -4.86 -0.50
N LEU A 155 -1.92 -4.43 0.50
CA LEU A 155 -0.66 -5.08 0.89
C LEU A 155 -0.90 -6.47 1.47
N ALA A 156 -1.93 -6.68 2.29
CA ALA A 156 -2.30 -8.01 2.78
C ALA A 156 -2.55 -8.98 1.62
N LEU A 157 -3.27 -8.52 0.59
CA LEU A 157 -3.60 -9.30 -0.60
C LEU A 157 -2.39 -9.52 -1.51
N ALA A 158 -1.61 -8.47 -1.79
CA ALA A 158 -0.46 -8.55 -2.70
C ALA A 158 0.69 -9.38 -2.10
N ILE A 159 1.05 -9.14 -0.83
CA ILE A 159 2.04 -9.94 -0.12
C ILE A 159 1.54 -11.38 0.02
N GLY A 160 0.25 -11.57 0.34
CA GLY A 160 -0.40 -12.87 0.41
C GLY A 160 -0.36 -13.64 -0.90
N SER A 161 -0.60 -12.95 -2.03
CA SER A 161 -0.51 -13.54 -3.38
C SER A 161 0.91 -14.05 -3.67
N ILE A 162 1.92 -13.22 -3.46
CA ILE A 162 3.32 -13.61 -3.66
C ILE A 162 3.73 -14.72 -2.67
N PHE A 163 3.31 -14.63 -1.40
CA PHE A 163 3.57 -15.67 -0.40
C PHE A 163 2.95 -17.01 -0.80
N ALA A 164 1.70 -17.01 -1.29
CA ALA A 164 1.03 -18.21 -1.77
C ALA A 164 1.76 -18.84 -2.97
N ALA A 165 2.22 -18.02 -3.93
CA ALA A 165 3.03 -18.48 -5.07
C ALA A 165 4.37 -19.10 -4.61
N ARG A 166 5.02 -18.50 -3.58
CA ARG A 166 6.24 -19.02 -2.95
C ARG A 166 6.00 -20.36 -2.23
N GLN A 167 4.75 -20.61 -1.77
CA GLN A 167 4.30 -21.86 -1.17
C GLN A 167 3.71 -22.84 -2.21
N GLU A 168 3.85 -22.56 -3.50
CA GLU A 168 3.30 -23.34 -4.62
C GLU A 168 1.75 -23.46 -4.61
N ARG A 169 1.06 -22.57 -3.86
CA ARG A 169 -0.41 -22.48 -3.78
C ARG A 169 -0.94 -21.49 -4.81
N TRP A 170 -0.77 -21.80 -6.08
CA TRP A 170 -1.02 -20.89 -7.19
C TRP A 170 -2.47 -20.44 -7.31
N TRP A 171 -3.44 -21.33 -6.98
CA TRP A 171 -4.84 -20.95 -6.96
C TRP A 171 -5.10 -19.79 -5.99
N LEU A 172 -4.51 -19.87 -4.79
CA LEU A 172 -4.62 -18.82 -3.78
C LEU A 172 -3.88 -17.55 -4.22
N ALA A 173 -2.72 -17.70 -4.88
CA ALA A 173 -1.99 -16.57 -5.44
C ALA A 173 -2.84 -15.82 -6.48
N GLY A 174 -3.50 -16.51 -7.40
CA GLY A 174 -4.37 -15.92 -8.41
C GLY A 174 -5.58 -15.21 -7.79
N VAL A 175 -6.28 -15.85 -6.85
CA VAL A 175 -7.46 -15.28 -6.19
C VAL A 175 -7.10 -14.03 -5.38
N LEU A 176 -6.06 -14.10 -4.54
CA LEU A 176 -5.59 -12.93 -3.78
C LEU A 176 -5.12 -11.81 -4.72
N GLY A 177 -4.46 -12.16 -5.82
CA GLY A 177 -4.05 -11.21 -6.86
C GLY A 177 -5.24 -10.50 -7.52
N ALA A 178 -6.33 -11.21 -7.80
CA ALA A 178 -7.55 -10.61 -8.33
C ALA A 178 -8.16 -9.60 -7.34
N PHE A 179 -8.27 -9.94 -6.07
CA PHE A 179 -8.74 -9.00 -5.04
C PHE A 179 -7.78 -7.83 -4.83
N ALA A 180 -6.45 -8.04 -4.94
CA ALA A 180 -5.49 -6.96 -4.90
C ALA A 180 -5.71 -5.96 -6.04
N TRP A 181 -5.90 -6.45 -7.28
CA TRP A 181 -6.18 -5.56 -8.42
C TRP A 181 -7.57 -4.91 -8.33
N MET A 182 -8.54 -5.56 -7.72
CA MET A 182 -9.85 -4.97 -7.43
C MET A 182 -9.78 -3.93 -6.29
N THR A 183 -8.66 -3.86 -5.55
CA THR A 183 -8.42 -2.85 -4.49
C THR A 183 -7.68 -1.63 -5.01
N ARG A 184 -6.67 -1.79 -5.88
CA ARG A 184 -5.81 -0.70 -6.40
C ARG A 184 -5.25 -1.02 -7.79
N ALA A 185 -5.03 0.04 -8.59
CA ALA A 185 -4.47 -0.06 -9.94
C ALA A 185 -3.14 -0.83 -10.01
N ASN A 186 -2.26 -0.63 -9.04
CA ASN A 186 -0.95 -1.29 -9.01
C ASN A 186 -1.01 -2.80 -8.74
N GLY A 187 -2.18 -3.37 -8.49
CA GLY A 187 -2.41 -4.82 -8.55
C GLY A 187 -2.07 -5.46 -9.90
N ILE A 188 -2.09 -4.69 -11.01
CA ILE A 188 -1.64 -5.14 -12.34
C ILE A 188 -0.21 -5.72 -12.31
N VAL A 189 0.66 -5.20 -11.45
CA VAL A 189 2.06 -5.61 -11.34
C VAL A 189 2.19 -7.05 -10.81
N LEU A 190 1.16 -7.60 -10.18
CA LEU A 190 1.16 -9.03 -9.81
C LEU A 190 1.25 -9.96 -11.02
N LEU A 191 0.72 -9.57 -12.18
CA LEU A 191 0.82 -10.40 -13.39
C LEU A 191 2.28 -10.68 -13.77
N PRO A 192 3.11 -9.66 -14.09
CA PRO A 192 4.51 -9.91 -14.43
C PRO A 192 5.31 -10.46 -13.23
N ALA A 193 5.02 -10.06 -12.00
CA ALA A 193 5.73 -10.57 -10.83
C ALA A 193 5.49 -12.07 -10.63
N LEU A 194 4.25 -12.55 -10.70
CA LEU A 194 3.90 -13.97 -10.61
C LEU A 194 4.41 -14.77 -11.81
N ALA A 195 4.39 -14.18 -13.02
CA ALA A 195 4.96 -14.82 -14.21
C ALA A 195 6.48 -15.01 -14.06
N VAL A 196 7.19 -14.02 -13.51
CA VAL A 196 8.63 -14.11 -13.18
C VAL A 196 8.88 -15.21 -12.13
N GLU A 197 8.02 -15.33 -11.11
CA GLU A 197 8.14 -16.41 -10.11
C GLU A 197 7.92 -17.78 -10.75
N ALA A 198 6.89 -17.93 -11.59
CA ALA A 198 6.62 -19.18 -12.31
C ALA A 198 7.80 -19.55 -13.23
N GLY A 199 8.31 -18.57 -13.98
CA GLY A 199 9.51 -18.74 -14.82
C GLY A 199 10.74 -19.13 -14.05
N HIS A 200 10.96 -18.52 -12.88
CA HIS A 200 12.07 -18.85 -11.99
C HIS A 200 11.93 -20.28 -11.42
N GLN A 201 10.73 -20.69 -11.00
CA GLN A 201 10.47 -22.06 -10.56
C GLN A 201 10.69 -23.07 -11.70
N TRP A 202 10.23 -22.75 -12.94
CA TRP A 202 10.48 -23.57 -14.11
C TRP A 202 11.97 -23.69 -14.43
N PHE A 203 12.70 -22.59 -14.38
CA PHE A 203 14.15 -22.58 -14.65
C PHE A 203 14.92 -23.50 -13.71
N ILE A 204 14.56 -23.51 -12.40
CA ILE A 204 15.19 -24.35 -11.40
C ILE A 204 14.76 -25.81 -11.52
N THR A 205 13.44 -26.07 -11.66
CA THR A 205 12.90 -27.44 -11.58
C THR A 205 12.89 -28.16 -12.92
N ARG A 206 12.97 -27.42 -14.02
CA ARG A 206 12.79 -27.88 -15.42
C ARG A 206 11.47 -28.64 -15.64
N ARG A 207 10.46 -28.40 -14.79
CA ARG A 207 9.15 -29.05 -14.86
C ARG A 207 8.06 -28.01 -15.04
N TRP A 208 7.22 -28.22 -16.06
CA TRP A 208 6.02 -27.42 -16.23
C TRP A 208 4.97 -27.79 -15.19
N ARG A 209 4.26 -26.77 -14.66
CA ARG A 209 3.19 -26.96 -13.68
C ARG A 209 1.92 -26.24 -14.16
N TRP A 210 0.86 -26.97 -14.39
CA TRP A 210 -0.43 -26.42 -14.82
C TRP A 210 -1.01 -25.42 -13.80
N GLN A 211 -0.64 -25.51 -12.55
CA GLN A 211 -1.05 -24.58 -11.51
C GLN A 211 -0.65 -23.12 -11.79
N TRP A 212 0.35 -22.86 -12.62
CA TRP A 212 0.73 -21.49 -13.02
C TRP A 212 -0.35 -20.79 -13.84
N LEU A 213 -1.28 -21.52 -14.45
CA LEU A 213 -2.43 -20.96 -15.17
C LEU A 213 -3.35 -20.14 -14.25
N TRP A 214 -3.32 -20.35 -12.93
CA TRP A 214 -4.05 -19.53 -11.99
C TRP A 214 -3.63 -18.05 -11.98
N ILE A 215 -2.49 -17.69 -12.55
CA ILE A 215 -2.09 -16.30 -12.80
C ILE A 215 -3.13 -15.59 -13.67
N ALA A 216 -3.78 -16.32 -14.60
CA ALA A 216 -4.83 -15.78 -15.46
C ALA A 216 -6.11 -15.36 -14.70
N VAL A 217 -6.25 -15.69 -13.42
CA VAL A 217 -7.35 -15.23 -12.55
C VAL A 217 -7.13 -13.79 -12.08
N VAL A 218 -5.88 -13.32 -11.98
CA VAL A 218 -5.56 -11.96 -11.49
C VAL A 218 -6.31 -10.86 -12.25
N PRO A 219 -6.42 -10.88 -13.60
CA PRO A 219 -7.19 -9.89 -14.36
C PRO A 219 -8.69 -9.84 -14.05
N ALA A 220 -9.27 -10.87 -13.41
CA ALA A 220 -10.69 -10.86 -13.05
C ALA A 220 -11.04 -9.67 -12.11
N GLY A 221 -10.11 -9.27 -11.23
CA GLY A 221 -10.31 -8.10 -10.38
C GLY A 221 -10.41 -6.80 -11.17
N PHE A 222 -9.63 -6.66 -12.24
CA PHE A 222 -9.73 -5.52 -13.13
C PHE A 222 -10.99 -5.58 -14.01
N ALA A 223 -11.39 -6.77 -14.45
CA ALA A 223 -12.62 -6.96 -15.20
C ALA A 223 -13.85 -6.49 -14.39
N VAL A 224 -13.90 -6.76 -13.09
CA VAL A 224 -14.94 -6.24 -12.19
C VAL A 224 -14.93 -4.70 -12.17
N TYR A 225 -13.76 -4.09 -12.10
CA TYR A 225 -13.62 -2.63 -12.12
C TYR A 225 -14.04 -2.03 -13.48
N LEU A 226 -13.68 -2.65 -14.61
CA LEU A 226 -14.13 -2.23 -15.94
C LEU A 226 -15.64 -2.36 -16.10
N PHE A 227 -16.23 -3.45 -15.62
CA PHE A 227 -17.67 -3.66 -15.62
C PHE A 227 -18.39 -2.57 -14.81
N LEU A 228 -17.84 -2.20 -13.64
CA LEU A 228 -18.37 -1.13 -12.82
C LEU A 228 -18.32 0.23 -13.55
N ASN A 229 -17.19 0.59 -14.17
CA ASN A 229 -17.07 1.80 -14.97
C ASN A 229 -18.08 1.83 -16.11
N TRP A 230 -18.25 0.72 -16.82
CA TRP A 230 -19.27 0.61 -17.86
C TRP A 230 -20.68 0.83 -17.32
N ARG A 231 -21.02 0.25 -16.18
CA ARG A 231 -22.34 0.41 -15.55
C ARG A 231 -22.64 1.87 -15.14
N ILE A 232 -21.62 2.60 -14.70
CA ILE A 232 -21.76 3.98 -14.18
C ILE A 232 -21.76 5.00 -15.32
N SER A 233 -20.89 4.83 -16.31
CA SER A 233 -20.59 5.86 -17.32
C SER A 233 -20.90 5.45 -18.76
N GLY A 234 -21.26 4.17 -19.00
CA GLY A 234 -21.40 3.60 -20.34
C GLY A 234 -20.08 3.30 -21.05
N ASP A 235 -18.92 3.59 -20.40
CA ASP A 235 -17.59 3.41 -20.97
C ASP A 235 -16.71 2.67 -19.94
N PRO A 236 -16.25 1.44 -20.21
CA PRO A 236 -15.39 0.69 -19.28
C PRO A 236 -14.06 1.38 -19.01
N PHE A 237 -13.60 2.25 -19.91
CA PHE A 237 -12.33 2.98 -19.79
C PHE A 237 -12.51 4.46 -19.39
N ALA A 238 -13.67 4.84 -18.83
CA ALA A 238 -13.95 6.19 -18.38
C ALA A 238 -12.90 6.77 -17.43
N PHE A 239 -12.29 5.93 -16.58
CA PHE A 239 -11.21 6.31 -15.67
C PHE A 239 -9.98 6.87 -16.40
N LEU A 240 -9.66 6.44 -17.63
CA LEU A 240 -8.55 7.00 -18.42
C LEU A 240 -8.84 8.43 -18.86
N LYS A 241 -10.10 8.73 -19.19
CA LYS A 241 -10.54 10.10 -19.54
C LYS A 241 -10.47 11.00 -18.31
N MET A 242 -10.93 10.51 -17.16
CA MET A 242 -10.86 11.24 -15.88
C MET A 242 -9.40 11.52 -15.50
N ARG A 243 -8.48 10.56 -15.67
CA ARG A 243 -7.06 10.75 -15.40
C ARG A 243 -6.47 11.93 -16.18
N ARG A 244 -6.84 12.07 -17.45
CA ARG A 244 -6.36 13.17 -18.30
C ARG A 244 -7.01 14.50 -17.97
N GLN A 245 -8.32 14.50 -17.71
CA GLN A 245 -9.11 15.73 -17.56
C GLN A 245 -9.02 16.34 -16.16
N LEU A 246 -9.01 15.50 -15.11
CA LEU A 246 -9.03 15.96 -13.72
C LEU A 246 -7.64 16.04 -13.11
N PHE A 247 -6.79 15.04 -13.40
CA PHE A 247 -5.46 14.96 -12.80
C PHE A 247 -4.35 15.43 -13.75
N HIS A 248 -4.69 15.81 -14.99
CA HIS A 248 -3.73 16.19 -16.03
C HIS A 248 -2.59 15.19 -16.22
N MET A 249 -2.81 13.93 -15.84
CA MET A 249 -1.85 12.85 -15.90
C MET A 249 -1.98 12.10 -17.23
N SER A 250 -0.87 12.00 -17.95
CA SER A 250 -0.73 11.13 -19.12
C SER A 250 0.53 10.27 -18.98
N PHE A 251 0.63 9.23 -19.82
CA PHE A 251 1.85 8.44 -19.89
C PHE A 251 3.03 9.31 -20.32
N SER A 252 4.15 9.15 -19.62
CA SER A 252 5.41 9.83 -19.94
C SER A 252 6.58 8.95 -19.50
N TRP A 253 7.79 9.26 -19.95
CA TRP A 253 8.98 8.60 -19.45
C TRP A 253 9.28 9.05 -18.01
N PRO A 254 9.78 8.16 -17.12
CA PRO A 254 10.02 8.47 -15.70
C PRO A 254 10.84 9.75 -15.46
N TRP A 255 11.84 10.02 -16.31
CA TRP A 255 12.67 11.23 -16.17
C TRP A 255 11.90 12.54 -16.37
N ASN A 256 10.82 12.55 -17.15
CA ASN A 256 9.99 13.75 -17.32
C ASN A 256 9.22 14.06 -16.04
N GLY A 257 8.62 13.05 -15.41
CA GLY A 257 7.94 13.21 -14.13
C GLY A 257 8.90 13.63 -13.01
N ILE A 258 10.11 13.03 -12.96
CA ILE A 258 11.15 13.43 -12.00
C ILE A 258 11.57 14.87 -12.23
N ALA A 259 11.80 15.28 -13.49
CA ALA A 259 12.15 16.65 -13.82
C ALA A 259 11.05 17.65 -13.44
N ASP A 260 9.77 17.26 -13.59
CA ASP A 260 8.64 18.08 -13.14
C ASP A 260 8.58 18.18 -11.60
N ALA A 261 8.73 17.08 -10.89
CA ALA A 261 8.80 17.07 -9.43
C ALA A 261 9.94 17.99 -8.92
N LEU A 262 11.13 17.92 -9.53
CA LEU A 262 12.26 18.80 -9.19
C LEU A 262 11.99 20.27 -9.48
N ARG A 263 11.26 20.59 -10.56
CA ARG A 263 10.83 21.98 -10.84
C ARG A 263 9.85 22.48 -9.79
N ASN A 264 8.96 21.62 -9.31
CA ASN A 264 7.97 21.95 -8.31
C ASN A 264 8.57 22.21 -6.92
N VAL A 265 9.77 21.66 -6.61
CA VAL A 265 10.53 22.02 -5.39
C VAL A 265 10.72 23.52 -5.21
N ARG A 266 10.83 24.27 -6.32
CA ARG A 266 11.06 25.73 -6.31
C ARG A 266 9.78 26.55 -6.21
N ARG A 267 8.61 25.91 -6.32
CA ARG A 267 7.33 26.59 -6.13
C ARG A 267 7.02 26.64 -4.64
N ALA A 268 6.51 27.78 -4.16
CA ALA A 268 5.99 27.85 -2.81
C ALA A 268 4.84 26.82 -2.70
N PRO A 269 4.86 25.95 -1.68
CA PRO A 269 3.78 25.00 -1.47
C PRO A 269 2.48 25.76 -1.23
N ASN A 270 1.37 25.28 -1.81
CA ASN A 270 0.07 25.72 -1.40
C ASN A 270 -0.16 25.32 0.06
N GLN A 271 -1.07 26.00 0.76
CA GLN A 271 -1.35 25.73 2.17
C GLN A 271 -1.76 24.27 2.47
N ALA A 272 -2.20 23.53 1.45
CA ALA A 272 -2.67 22.14 1.58
C ALA A 272 -1.73 21.09 0.98
N GLU A 273 -0.58 21.47 0.38
CA GLU A 273 0.24 20.53 -0.40
C GLU A 273 1.73 20.68 -0.09
N ILE A 274 2.40 19.55 0.14
CA ILE A 274 3.87 19.45 0.20
C ILE A 274 4.32 18.58 -0.99
N VAL A 275 4.36 19.16 -2.18
CA VAL A 275 4.74 18.45 -3.41
C VAL A 275 6.15 18.82 -3.86
N GLY A 276 6.70 18.00 -4.73
CA GLY A 276 8.01 18.24 -5.37
C GLY A 276 9.15 17.56 -4.64
N THR A 277 9.60 18.07 -3.51
CA THR A 277 10.77 17.51 -2.79
C THR A 277 10.56 16.06 -2.38
N GLN A 278 9.44 15.75 -1.72
CA GLN A 278 9.12 14.41 -1.30
C GLN A 278 8.86 13.48 -2.50
N GLU A 279 8.16 13.97 -3.54
CA GLU A 279 7.90 13.19 -4.75
C GLU A 279 9.23 12.80 -5.42
N ALA A 280 10.15 13.74 -5.61
CA ALA A 280 11.47 13.47 -6.16
C ALA A 280 12.27 12.50 -5.30
N LEU A 281 12.32 12.73 -3.97
CA LEU A 281 13.06 11.91 -3.03
C LEU A 281 12.58 10.44 -3.04
N PHE A 282 11.27 10.22 -2.93
CA PHE A 282 10.72 8.87 -2.89
C PHE A 282 10.75 8.18 -4.26
N THR A 283 10.67 8.93 -5.37
CA THR A 283 10.87 8.38 -6.71
C THR A 283 12.30 7.88 -6.89
N LEU A 284 13.30 8.67 -6.48
CA LEU A 284 14.71 8.27 -6.53
C LEU A 284 15.02 7.12 -5.57
N LEU A 285 14.44 7.13 -4.37
CA LEU A 285 14.53 6.01 -3.42
C LEU A 285 13.97 4.73 -4.03
N GLY A 286 12.77 4.78 -4.62
CA GLY A 286 12.15 3.65 -5.31
C GLY A 286 13.00 3.13 -6.46
N PHE A 287 13.62 4.01 -7.25
CA PHE A 287 14.54 3.64 -8.32
C PHE A 287 15.79 2.93 -7.80
N ALA A 288 16.44 3.49 -6.79
CA ALA A 288 17.62 2.87 -6.16
C ALA A 288 17.26 1.49 -5.59
N CYS A 289 16.09 1.36 -4.93
CA CYS A 289 15.60 0.09 -4.42
C CYS A 289 15.25 -0.90 -5.54
N ALA A 290 14.74 -0.44 -6.69
CA ALA A 290 14.49 -1.30 -7.85
C ALA A 290 15.79 -1.92 -8.36
N ILE A 291 16.84 -1.12 -8.55
CA ILE A 291 18.17 -1.62 -8.94
C ILE A 291 18.73 -2.60 -7.89
N ALA A 292 18.72 -2.21 -6.61
CA ALA A 292 19.22 -3.04 -5.53
C ALA A 292 18.47 -4.38 -5.42
N SER A 293 17.17 -4.39 -5.72
CA SER A 293 16.33 -5.60 -5.69
C SER A 293 16.80 -6.65 -6.69
N TRP A 294 17.20 -6.28 -7.91
CA TRP A 294 17.73 -7.20 -8.91
C TRP A 294 19.06 -7.83 -8.51
N VAL A 295 19.85 -7.12 -7.68
CA VAL A 295 21.16 -7.62 -7.21
C VAL A 295 21.04 -8.48 -5.95
N LYS A 296 20.09 -8.17 -5.07
CA LYS A 296 20.03 -8.74 -3.70
C LYS A 296 18.85 -9.65 -3.43
N LEU A 297 17.76 -9.52 -4.20
CA LEU A 297 16.52 -10.21 -3.91
C LEU A 297 16.18 -11.26 -5.00
N ARG A 298 15.24 -12.13 -4.68
CA ARG A 298 14.67 -13.07 -5.66
C ARG A 298 13.95 -12.31 -6.79
N PRO A 299 13.98 -12.81 -8.05
CA PRO A 299 13.44 -12.09 -9.21
C PRO A 299 11.99 -11.60 -9.06
N VAL A 300 11.11 -12.33 -8.36
CA VAL A 300 9.72 -11.91 -8.12
C VAL A 300 9.63 -10.59 -7.35
N TYR A 301 10.50 -10.39 -6.36
CA TYR A 301 10.53 -9.16 -5.57
C TYR A 301 11.08 -7.99 -6.38
N ALA A 302 12.12 -8.25 -7.17
CA ALA A 302 12.68 -7.26 -8.08
C ALA A 302 11.67 -6.83 -9.15
N ALA A 303 10.95 -7.80 -9.74
CA ALA A 303 9.88 -7.53 -10.70
C ALA A 303 8.74 -6.71 -10.07
N TRP A 304 8.35 -7.02 -8.82
CA TRP A 304 7.33 -6.27 -8.09
C TRP A 304 7.76 -4.82 -7.85
N VAL A 305 8.97 -4.57 -7.34
CA VAL A 305 9.47 -3.21 -7.08
C VAL A 305 9.60 -2.44 -8.38
N THR A 306 10.25 -3.03 -9.39
CA THR A 306 10.48 -2.39 -10.70
C THR A 306 9.16 -2.09 -11.42
N GLY A 307 8.23 -3.03 -11.43
CA GLY A 307 6.93 -2.87 -12.09
C GLY A 307 6.09 -1.76 -11.44
N ASN A 308 6.05 -1.71 -10.09
CA ASN A 308 5.38 -0.63 -9.37
C ASN A 308 6.07 0.72 -9.64
N TRP A 309 7.40 0.78 -9.55
CA TRP A 309 8.13 2.00 -9.82
C TRP A 309 7.88 2.51 -11.24
N LEU A 310 7.96 1.65 -12.26
CA LEU A 310 7.67 2.03 -13.66
C LEU A 310 6.24 2.52 -13.82
N LEU A 311 5.25 1.82 -13.26
CA LEU A 311 3.84 2.18 -13.36
C LEU A 311 3.57 3.58 -12.81
N LEU A 312 4.22 3.93 -11.70
CA LEU A 312 3.93 5.12 -10.92
C LEU A 312 4.83 6.31 -11.31
N ALA A 313 6.06 6.05 -11.76
CA ALA A 313 6.97 7.09 -12.24
C ALA A 313 6.77 7.44 -13.72
N SER A 314 6.10 6.56 -14.53
CA SER A 314 5.90 6.78 -15.97
C SER A 314 4.70 7.67 -16.26
N VAL A 315 4.64 8.84 -15.63
CA VAL A 315 3.56 9.83 -15.75
C VAL A 315 4.11 11.24 -15.92
N THR A 316 3.32 12.13 -16.50
CA THR A 316 3.70 13.54 -16.71
C THR A 316 3.81 14.31 -15.40
N PHE A 317 3.01 13.94 -14.40
CA PHE A 317 2.99 14.54 -13.08
C PHE A 317 3.01 13.44 -12.04
N ILE A 318 4.09 13.37 -11.25
CA ILE A 318 4.24 12.38 -10.16
C ILE A 318 3.54 12.94 -8.93
N GLU A 319 2.63 12.14 -8.37
CA GLU A 319 1.86 12.48 -7.18
C GLU A 319 1.74 11.25 -6.27
N SER A 320 1.79 11.48 -4.96
CA SER A 320 1.65 10.44 -3.93
C SER A 320 2.77 9.37 -3.93
N MET A 321 3.95 9.68 -4.44
CA MET A 321 5.05 8.71 -4.51
C MET A 321 5.52 8.19 -3.14
N PRO A 322 5.53 8.99 -2.06
CA PRO A 322 5.79 8.45 -0.72
C PRO A 322 4.87 7.28 -0.36
N ARG A 323 3.57 7.46 -0.55
CA ARG A 323 2.52 6.47 -0.29
C ARG A 323 2.66 5.24 -1.18
N TYR A 324 2.97 5.43 -2.46
CA TYR A 324 3.18 4.34 -3.39
C TYR A 324 4.47 3.55 -3.13
N THR A 325 5.53 4.23 -2.69
CA THR A 325 6.78 3.56 -2.30
C THR A 325 6.56 2.59 -1.14
N LEU A 326 5.64 2.90 -0.21
CA LEU A 326 5.21 1.98 0.84
C LEU A 326 4.66 0.66 0.27
N THR A 327 3.94 0.72 -0.86
CA THR A 327 3.37 -0.48 -1.49
C THR A 327 4.39 -1.36 -2.20
N MET A 328 5.60 -0.86 -2.44
CA MET A 328 6.75 -1.62 -2.94
C MET A 328 7.41 -2.44 -1.83
N PHE A 329 6.64 -3.25 -1.09
CA PHE A 329 7.02 -3.89 0.17
C PHE A 329 8.39 -4.59 0.19
N PRO A 330 8.98 -5.14 -0.90
CA PRO A 330 10.31 -5.74 -0.84
C PRO A 330 11.44 -4.75 -0.55
N ILE A 331 11.20 -3.43 -0.63
CA ILE A 331 12.19 -2.43 -0.20
C ILE A 331 12.52 -2.59 1.29
N PHE A 332 11.57 -3.08 2.09
CA PHE A 332 11.80 -3.32 3.52
C PHE A 332 12.74 -4.50 3.80
N PHE A 333 12.89 -5.42 2.85
CA PHE A 333 13.97 -6.43 2.90
C PHE A 333 15.33 -5.77 2.75
N LEU A 334 15.46 -4.80 1.82
CA LEU A 334 16.69 -4.03 1.64
C LEU A 334 17.00 -3.19 2.88
N PHE A 335 15.99 -2.54 3.45
CA PHE A 335 16.14 -1.78 4.69
C PHE A 335 16.53 -2.69 5.87
N ALA A 336 16.02 -3.92 5.92
CA ALA A 336 16.41 -4.89 6.94
C ALA A 336 17.89 -5.29 6.82
N PHE A 337 18.45 -5.40 5.61
CA PHE A 337 19.88 -5.62 5.39
C PHE A 337 20.73 -4.40 5.78
N VAL A 338 20.32 -3.21 5.36
CA VAL A 338 21.00 -1.96 5.75
C VAL A 338 21.01 -1.81 7.28
N GLY A 339 19.88 -2.14 7.92
CA GLY A 339 19.69 -2.09 9.37
C GLY A 339 20.44 -3.17 10.17
N GLU A 340 21.26 -4.05 9.55
CA GLU A 340 22.15 -4.94 10.28
C GLU A 340 23.25 -4.18 11.01
N LYS A 341 23.71 -3.08 10.44
CA LYS A 341 24.68 -2.19 11.05
C LYS A 341 23.95 -1.17 11.93
N ARG A 342 24.31 -1.07 13.21
CA ARG A 342 23.67 -0.21 14.22
C ARG A 342 23.54 1.25 13.76
N PHE A 343 24.59 1.80 13.17
CA PHE A 343 24.59 3.17 12.68
C PHE A 343 23.50 3.41 11.64
N TRP A 344 23.42 2.57 10.60
CA TRP A 344 22.42 2.70 9.54
C TRP A 344 21.00 2.42 10.05
N SER A 345 20.87 1.46 10.97
CA SER A 345 19.58 1.19 11.62
C SER A 345 19.07 2.42 12.36
N ALA A 346 19.95 3.07 13.15
CA ALA A 346 19.59 4.29 13.87
C ALA A 346 19.22 5.43 12.91
N LEU A 347 20.01 5.65 11.86
CA LEU A 347 19.78 6.72 10.88
C LEU A 347 18.41 6.54 10.17
N VAL A 348 18.15 5.34 9.65
CA VAL A 348 16.86 5.04 8.98
C VAL A 348 15.70 5.14 9.97
N THR A 349 15.87 4.68 11.21
CA THR A 349 14.83 4.79 12.24
C THR A 349 14.50 6.24 12.57
N ILE A 350 15.52 7.08 12.82
CA ILE A 350 15.33 8.50 13.14
C ILE A 350 14.64 9.22 11.99
N TRP A 351 15.14 9.06 10.76
CA TRP A 351 14.52 9.63 9.57
C TRP A 351 13.06 9.18 9.44
N SER A 352 12.79 7.88 9.57
CA SER A 352 11.44 7.33 9.44
C SER A 352 10.49 7.88 10.49
N LEU A 353 10.89 7.87 11.78
CA LEU A 353 10.02 8.32 12.86
C LEU A 353 9.75 9.81 12.82
N LEU A 354 10.77 10.64 12.53
CA LEU A 354 10.57 12.09 12.39
C LEU A 354 9.64 12.41 11.22
N SER A 355 9.85 11.77 10.07
CA SER A 355 8.99 11.97 8.90
C SER A 355 7.57 11.43 9.13
N LEU A 356 7.42 10.27 9.78
CA LEU A 356 6.14 9.68 10.12
C LEU A 356 5.34 10.60 11.06
N ALA A 357 5.98 11.16 12.08
CA ALA A 357 5.36 12.11 13.00
C ALA A 357 4.94 13.39 12.27
N LEU A 358 5.83 13.96 11.45
CA LEU A 358 5.56 15.16 10.67
C LEU A 358 4.37 14.94 9.70
N PHE A 359 4.42 13.88 8.91
CA PHE A 359 3.37 13.59 7.93
C PHE A 359 2.03 13.30 8.61
N SER A 360 2.04 12.57 9.73
CA SER A 360 0.83 12.31 10.53
C SER A 360 0.20 13.60 11.05
N GLY A 361 1.00 14.48 11.65
CA GLY A 361 0.52 15.74 12.18
C GLY A 361 -0.02 16.71 11.12
N LEU A 362 0.61 16.75 9.95
CA LEU A 362 0.13 17.55 8.82
C LEU A 362 -1.12 16.94 8.18
N PHE A 363 -1.18 15.59 8.05
CA PHE A 363 -2.30 14.90 7.44
C PHE A 363 -3.63 15.14 8.18
N VAL A 364 -3.63 15.04 9.51
CA VAL A 364 -4.86 15.29 10.32
C VAL A 364 -5.38 16.73 10.20
N ARG A 365 -4.53 17.66 9.74
CA ARG A 365 -4.89 19.04 9.43
C ARG A 365 -5.31 19.25 7.97
N GLY A 366 -5.50 18.19 7.21
CA GLY A 366 -5.91 18.25 5.82
C GLY A 366 -4.80 18.58 4.82
N TRP A 367 -3.51 18.52 5.20
CA TRP A 367 -2.40 18.71 4.26
C TRP A 367 -2.19 17.47 3.41
N TRP A 368 -1.91 17.68 2.12
CA TRP A 368 -1.50 16.62 1.21
C TRP A 368 -0.01 16.31 1.42
N VAL A 369 0.28 15.20 2.10
CA VAL A 369 1.64 14.83 2.56
C VAL A 369 2.10 13.46 2.09
N PHE A 370 1.48 12.91 1.04
CA PHE A 370 1.82 11.58 0.52
C PHE A 370 1.92 11.54 -0.99
#